data_bb4fd9d7b2202151805bd0b8ce38d6de
#
_entry.id   bb4fd9d7b2202151805bd0b8ce38d6de
#
_cell.length_a   1.000
_cell.length_b   1.000
_cell.length_c   1.000
_cell.angle_alpha   90.00
_cell.angle_beta   90.00
_cell.angle_gamma   90.00
#
_symmetry.space_group_name_H-M   'P 1'
#
loop_
_entity.id
_entity.type
_entity.pdbx_description
1 polymer ?
#
loop_
_entity_poly.entity_id
_entity_poly.type
_entity_poly.pdbx_seq_one_letter_code
_entity_poly.pdbx_strand_id
1 'polypeptide(L)'
;VNTIIFDKTGTLTKGKPEVTDIIPANKTDRIELLTLAGSIEKGSEHSLAEAIVKKAEDEKLKLKPVTKFKAVAGQGVEGTVNAKQIVFGNRKLMGRENISLRSHLIQIEKLETEGKTVMMLGLNKKLFGIIAVADTIKDSAEAGVKLLQKKGIEVVMITGDNETTARAIAQQ
;
A
#
# COMPACT_ATOMS: atom_id res chain seq x y z
N VAL A 1 11.36 18.18 -31.13
CA VAL A 1 10.41 17.81 -30.07
C VAL A 1 10.73 18.67 -28.87
N ASN A 2 9.75 19.45 -28.41
CA ASN A 2 9.93 20.38 -27.27
C ASN A 2 9.27 19.84 -26.00
N THR A 3 8.31 18.92 -26.14
CA THR A 3 7.58 18.33 -25.02
C THR A 3 7.43 16.83 -25.25
N ILE A 4 7.65 16.02 -24.20
CA ILE A 4 7.39 14.58 -24.17
C ILE A 4 6.39 14.29 -23.07
N ILE A 5 5.37 13.51 -23.39
CA ILE A 5 4.33 13.09 -22.45
C ILE A 5 4.53 11.60 -22.17
N PHE A 6 4.67 11.27 -20.87
CA PHE A 6 4.76 9.89 -20.40
C PHE A 6 3.48 9.46 -19.67
N ASP A 7 3.02 8.25 -19.93
CA ASP A 7 2.09 7.59 -19.03
C ASP A 7 2.81 7.20 -17.73
N LYS A 8 2.12 7.33 -16.59
CA LYS A 8 2.69 6.98 -15.29
C LYS A 8 2.87 5.47 -15.18
N THR A 9 1.78 4.72 -15.32
CA THR A 9 1.72 3.31 -14.92
C THR A 9 2.42 2.40 -15.92
N GLY A 10 3.44 1.67 -15.46
CA GLY A 10 4.22 0.76 -16.28
C GLY A 10 5.27 1.44 -17.17
N THR A 11 5.20 2.77 -17.37
CA THR A 11 6.19 3.55 -18.12
C THR A 11 7.19 4.22 -17.18
N LEU A 12 6.77 5.16 -16.37
CA LEU A 12 7.59 5.78 -15.33
C LEU A 12 7.70 4.92 -14.08
N THR A 13 6.64 4.19 -13.75
CA THR A 13 6.60 3.25 -12.63
C THR A 13 6.76 1.80 -13.10
N LYS A 14 6.99 0.89 -12.16
CA LYS A 14 7.13 -0.55 -12.42
C LYS A 14 5.83 -1.20 -12.90
N GLY A 15 4.69 -0.54 -12.69
CA GLY A 15 3.35 -1.04 -13.05
C GLY A 15 2.84 -2.16 -12.14
N LYS A 16 3.53 -2.39 -11.02
CA LYS A 16 3.15 -3.37 -10.01
C LYS A 16 3.27 -2.74 -8.63
N PRO A 17 2.20 -2.81 -7.80
CA PRO A 17 2.27 -2.35 -6.42
C PRO A 17 3.33 -3.12 -5.62
N GLU A 18 4.06 -2.42 -4.77
CA GLU A 18 5.02 -3.01 -3.83
C GLU A 18 4.74 -2.46 -2.43
N VAL A 19 4.99 -3.26 -1.39
CA VAL A 19 4.92 -2.80 0.01
C VAL A 19 6.10 -1.86 0.26
N THR A 20 5.80 -0.62 0.60
CA THR A 20 6.82 0.43 0.85
C THR A 20 7.06 0.67 2.34
N ASP A 21 6.02 0.51 3.17
CA ASP A 21 6.10 0.76 4.60
C ASP A 21 5.33 -0.30 5.39
N ILE A 22 5.89 -0.72 6.52
CA ILE A 22 5.28 -1.63 7.48
C ILE A 22 5.49 -1.01 8.86
N ILE A 23 4.43 -0.53 9.47
CA ILE A 23 4.47 0.28 10.68
C ILE A 23 3.63 -0.39 11.78
N PRO A 24 4.28 -1.09 12.72
CA PRO A 24 3.59 -1.68 13.85
C PRO A 24 2.98 -0.61 14.76
N ALA A 25 1.79 -0.87 15.31
CA ALA A 25 1.17 -0.02 16.33
C ALA A 25 1.50 -0.53 17.74
N ASN A 26 1.72 0.39 18.68
CA ASN A 26 1.76 0.08 20.13
C ASN A 26 2.67 -1.09 20.54
N LYS A 27 3.90 -1.14 20.12
CA LYS A 27 4.87 -2.22 20.41
C LYS A 27 4.51 -3.60 19.83
N THR A 28 3.66 -3.65 18.81
CA THR A 28 3.43 -4.89 18.06
C THR A 28 4.65 -5.24 17.23
N ASP A 29 4.79 -6.53 16.90
CA ASP A 29 5.92 -6.98 16.10
C ASP A 29 5.67 -6.78 14.60
N ARG A 30 6.66 -6.26 13.87
CA ARG A 30 6.62 -6.02 12.42
C ARG A 30 6.43 -7.33 11.65
N ILE A 31 7.10 -8.39 12.08
CA ILE A 31 7.02 -9.70 11.42
C ILE A 31 5.62 -10.29 11.61
N GLU A 32 5.06 -10.18 12.82
CA GLU A 32 3.70 -10.64 13.08
C GLU A 32 2.69 -9.82 12.27
N LEU A 33 2.85 -8.50 12.16
CA LEU A 33 1.99 -7.64 11.35
C LEU A 33 1.97 -8.09 9.88
N LEU A 34 3.14 -8.26 9.27
CA LEU A 34 3.23 -8.69 7.87
C LEU A 34 2.72 -10.13 7.69
N THR A 35 2.98 -11.01 8.65
CA THR A 35 2.48 -12.40 8.61
C THR A 35 0.96 -12.44 8.64
N LEU A 36 0.32 -11.67 9.52
CA LEU A 36 -1.14 -11.62 9.62
C LEU A 36 -1.78 -10.99 8.38
N ALA A 37 -1.21 -9.88 7.89
CA ALA A 37 -1.68 -9.22 6.67
C ALA A 37 -1.54 -10.14 5.45
N GLY A 38 -0.39 -10.77 5.24
CA GLY A 38 -0.20 -11.74 4.16
C GLY A 38 -1.11 -12.95 4.28
N SER A 39 -1.37 -13.41 5.50
CA SER A 39 -2.27 -14.56 5.73
C SER A 39 -3.70 -14.22 5.29
N ILE A 40 -4.23 -13.07 5.70
CA ILE A 40 -5.62 -12.72 5.37
C ILE A 40 -5.77 -12.32 3.90
N GLU A 41 -4.76 -11.70 3.30
CA GLU A 41 -4.79 -11.30 1.88
C GLU A 41 -4.55 -12.45 0.91
N LYS A 42 -4.06 -13.61 1.36
CA LYS A 42 -3.85 -14.80 0.51
C LYS A 42 -5.15 -15.28 -0.16
N GLY A 43 -6.30 -14.97 0.41
CA GLY A 43 -7.62 -15.28 -0.17
C GLY A 43 -8.18 -14.18 -1.08
N SER A 44 -7.47 -13.09 -1.30
CA SER A 44 -7.91 -11.93 -2.08
C SER A 44 -7.25 -11.93 -3.46
N GLU A 45 -8.01 -11.58 -4.51
CA GLU A 45 -7.52 -11.47 -5.90
C GLU A 45 -7.10 -10.03 -6.27
N HIS A 46 -7.01 -9.13 -5.31
CA HIS A 46 -6.67 -7.73 -5.56
C HIS A 46 -5.15 -7.53 -5.72
N SER A 47 -4.71 -6.64 -6.63
CA SER A 47 -3.28 -6.39 -6.87
C SER A 47 -2.50 -5.92 -5.62
N LEU A 48 -3.17 -5.21 -4.69
CA LEU A 48 -2.58 -4.84 -3.40
C LEU A 48 -2.35 -6.06 -2.50
N ALA A 49 -3.26 -7.04 -2.55
CA ALA A 49 -3.12 -8.29 -1.82
C ALA A 49 -1.92 -9.10 -2.29
N GLU A 50 -1.75 -9.20 -3.61
CA GLU A 50 -0.58 -9.86 -4.21
C GLU A 50 0.73 -9.23 -3.74
N ALA A 51 0.81 -7.90 -3.67
CA ALA A 51 1.99 -7.19 -3.18
C ALA A 51 2.34 -7.54 -1.73
N ILE A 52 1.32 -7.64 -0.86
CA ILE A 52 1.50 -7.95 0.56
C ILE A 52 1.89 -9.42 0.76
N VAL A 53 1.22 -10.33 0.05
CA VAL A 53 1.55 -11.77 0.09
C VAL A 53 2.97 -12.00 -0.40
N LYS A 54 3.33 -11.41 -1.55
CA LYS A 54 4.68 -11.48 -2.10
C LYS A 54 5.72 -10.97 -1.12
N LYS A 55 5.48 -9.83 -0.48
CA LYS A 55 6.40 -9.27 0.53
C LYS A 55 6.62 -10.23 1.69
N ALA A 56 5.56 -10.88 2.18
CA ALA A 56 5.67 -11.88 3.24
C ALA A 56 6.44 -13.14 2.79
N GLU A 57 6.24 -13.59 1.55
CA GLU A 57 6.96 -14.72 0.97
C GLU A 57 8.44 -14.41 0.74
N ASP A 58 8.77 -13.23 0.22
CA ASP A 58 10.15 -12.76 0.03
C ASP A 58 10.93 -12.72 1.36
N GLU A 59 10.23 -12.38 2.46
CA GLU A 59 10.78 -12.46 3.83
C GLU A 59 10.69 -13.87 4.45
N LYS A 60 10.28 -14.89 3.67
CA LYS A 60 10.16 -16.31 4.08
C LYS A 60 9.26 -16.52 5.30
N LEU A 61 8.22 -15.69 5.43
CA LEU A 61 7.27 -15.79 6.53
C LEU A 61 6.27 -16.94 6.28
N LYS A 62 5.97 -17.71 7.32
CA LYS A 62 4.96 -18.78 7.24
C LYS A 62 3.57 -18.20 7.42
N LEU A 63 2.82 -18.06 6.34
CA LEU A 63 1.44 -17.61 6.36
C LEU A 63 0.57 -18.63 7.11
N LYS A 64 -0.40 -18.11 7.87
CA LYS A 64 -1.29 -18.88 8.74
C LYS A 64 -2.62 -19.15 8.03
N PRO A 65 -3.30 -20.28 8.33
CA PRO A 65 -4.62 -20.52 7.78
C PRO A 65 -5.63 -19.52 8.33
N VAL A 66 -6.50 -19.02 7.43
CA VAL A 66 -7.58 -18.10 7.74
C VAL A 66 -8.91 -18.83 7.65
N THR A 67 -9.75 -18.64 8.66
CA THR A 67 -11.13 -19.11 8.67
C THR A 67 -12.09 -17.93 8.66
N LYS A 68 -13.35 -18.15 8.26
CA LYS A 68 -14.40 -17.12 8.19
C LYS A 68 -13.97 -15.92 7.34
N PHE A 69 -13.19 -16.16 6.29
CA PHE A 69 -12.77 -15.11 5.36
C PHE A 69 -13.98 -14.47 4.68
N LYS A 70 -13.98 -13.15 4.61
CA LYS A 70 -15.01 -12.38 3.91
C LYS A 70 -14.41 -11.11 3.32
N ALA A 71 -14.63 -10.90 2.04
CA ALA A 71 -14.32 -9.62 1.39
C ALA A 71 -15.42 -8.60 1.70
N VAL A 72 -15.00 -7.38 2.00
CA VAL A 72 -15.87 -6.22 2.25
C VAL A 72 -15.66 -5.24 1.10
N ALA A 73 -16.61 -5.19 0.19
CA ALA A 73 -16.51 -4.42 -1.05
C ALA A 73 -16.05 -2.97 -0.82
N GLY A 74 -14.95 -2.58 -1.47
CA GLY A 74 -14.37 -1.25 -1.40
C GLY A 74 -13.78 -0.85 -0.04
N GLN A 75 -13.65 -1.79 0.92
CA GLN A 75 -13.14 -1.49 2.25
C GLN A 75 -11.97 -2.37 2.68
N GLY A 76 -11.95 -3.64 2.29
CA GLY A 76 -10.91 -4.59 2.67
C GLY A 76 -11.43 -6.00 2.93
N VAL A 77 -10.82 -6.72 3.85
CA VAL A 77 -11.13 -8.12 4.18
C VAL A 77 -11.23 -8.33 5.68
N GLU A 78 -12.00 -9.32 6.09
CA GLU A 78 -12.14 -9.77 7.47
C GLU A 78 -12.02 -11.28 7.58
N GLY A 79 -11.57 -11.79 8.71
CA GLY A 79 -11.41 -13.22 8.95
C GLY A 79 -10.90 -13.53 10.34
N THR A 80 -10.60 -14.80 10.57
CA THR A 80 -10.07 -15.31 11.85
C THR A 80 -8.78 -16.07 11.62
N VAL A 81 -7.74 -15.71 12.35
CA VAL A 81 -6.44 -16.41 12.39
C VAL A 81 -6.10 -16.75 13.83
N ASN A 82 -5.82 -18.03 14.12
CA ASN A 82 -5.51 -18.50 15.48
C ASN A 82 -6.56 -18.05 16.51
N ALA A 83 -7.85 -18.20 16.20
CA ALA A 83 -8.99 -17.76 17.02
C ALA A 83 -9.07 -16.24 17.31
N LYS A 84 -8.24 -15.41 16.68
CA LYS A 84 -8.27 -13.95 16.77
C LYS A 84 -8.98 -13.36 15.56
N GLN A 85 -9.93 -12.46 15.78
CA GLN A 85 -10.59 -11.74 14.72
C GLN A 85 -9.65 -10.69 14.10
N ILE A 86 -9.50 -10.73 12.80
CA ILE A 86 -8.66 -9.83 12.03
C ILE A 86 -9.53 -9.10 11.01
N VAL A 87 -9.28 -7.82 10.86
CA VAL A 87 -9.77 -7.00 9.75
C VAL A 87 -8.58 -6.29 9.12
N PHE A 88 -8.54 -6.24 7.80
CA PHE A 88 -7.47 -5.57 7.07
C PHE A 88 -8.05 -4.75 5.94
N GLY A 89 -7.83 -3.44 5.93
CA GLY A 89 -8.41 -2.56 4.94
C GLY A 89 -8.21 -1.09 5.20
N ASN A 90 -9.05 -0.27 4.56
CA ASN A 90 -8.98 1.18 4.61
C ASN A 90 -9.63 1.79 5.86
N ARG A 91 -9.61 3.14 5.95
CA ARG A 91 -10.21 3.90 7.06
C ARG A 91 -11.71 3.60 7.27
N LYS A 92 -12.46 3.32 6.18
CA LYS A 92 -13.89 3.00 6.28
C LYS A 92 -14.12 1.70 7.03
N LEU A 93 -13.31 0.68 6.75
CA LEU A 93 -13.36 -0.61 7.47
C LEU A 93 -13.02 -0.43 8.95
N MET A 94 -11.96 0.34 9.26
CA MET A 94 -11.59 0.61 10.65
C MET A 94 -12.71 1.34 11.41
N GLY A 95 -13.35 2.32 10.77
CA GLY A 95 -14.50 3.05 11.36
C GLY A 95 -15.70 2.14 11.62
N ARG A 96 -16.03 1.25 10.66
CA ARG A 96 -17.11 0.26 10.82
C ARG A 96 -16.88 -0.66 12.01
N GLU A 97 -15.64 -1.08 12.22
CA GLU A 97 -15.23 -1.97 13.29
C GLU A 97 -14.94 -1.24 14.62
N ASN A 98 -15.15 0.07 14.68
CA ASN A 98 -14.85 0.92 15.83
C ASN A 98 -13.38 0.84 16.30
N ILE A 99 -12.46 0.70 15.35
CA ILE A 99 -11.01 0.69 15.61
C ILE A 99 -10.49 2.12 15.53
N SER A 100 -9.98 2.65 16.65
CA SER A 100 -9.45 4.00 16.72
C SER A 100 -8.12 4.13 15.98
N LEU A 101 -8.00 5.14 15.12
CA LEU A 101 -6.78 5.50 14.39
C LEU A 101 -6.08 6.73 14.97
N ARG A 102 -6.59 7.33 16.06
CA ARG A 102 -6.16 8.64 16.59
C ARG A 102 -4.65 8.74 16.78
N SER A 103 -4.02 7.71 17.34
CA SER A 103 -2.58 7.70 17.63
C SER A 103 -1.68 7.64 16.39
N HIS A 104 -2.25 7.34 15.21
CA HIS A 104 -1.50 7.14 13.96
C HIS A 104 -2.02 8.00 12.81
N LEU A 105 -2.97 8.91 13.06
CA LEU A 105 -3.58 9.75 12.01
C LEU A 105 -2.55 10.52 11.20
N ILE A 106 -1.63 11.21 11.86
CA ILE A 106 -0.58 12.02 11.21
C ILE A 106 0.28 11.14 10.29
N GLN A 107 0.60 9.93 10.73
CA GLN A 107 1.41 9.00 9.97
C GLN A 107 0.66 8.44 8.75
N ILE A 108 -0.63 8.11 8.93
CA ILE A 108 -1.50 7.67 7.84
C ILE A 108 -1.64 8.79 6.80
N GLU A 109 -1.94 10.01 7.22
CA GLU A 109 -2.10 11.17 6.34
C GLU A 109 -0.80 11.49 5.58
N LYS A 110 0.35 11.39 6.23
CA LYS A 110 1.64 11.54 5.58
C LYS A 110 1.82 10.54 4.44
N LEU A 111 1.60 9.25 4.70
CA LEU A 111 1.73 8.20 3.69
C LEU A 111 0.74 8.40 2.51
N GLU A 112 -0.50 8.78 2.81
CA GLU A 112 -1.50 9.09 1.78
C GLU A 112 -1.09 10.31 0.94
N THR A 113 -0.52 11.34 1.56
CA THR A 113 0.01 12.54 0.87
C THR A 113 1.21 12.19 -0.02
N GLU A 114 1.99 11.17 0.35
CA GLU A 114 3.06 10.61 -0.49
C GLU A 114 2.53 9.78 -1.67
N GLY A 115 1.21 9.71 -1.87
CA GLY A 115 0.58 8.97 -2.96
C GLY A 115 0.50 7.45 -2.75
N LYS A 116 0.67 6.99 -1.52
CA LYS A 116 0.60 5.57 -1.17
C LYS A 116 -0.82 5.14 -0.82
N THR A 117 -1.16 3.90 -1.11
CA THR A 117 -2.37 3.28 -0.60
C THR A 117 -2.10 2.72 0.79
N VAL A 118 -2.82 3.22 1.78
CA VAL A 118 -2.60 2.87 3.19
C VAL A 118 -3.67 1.88 3.64
N MET A 119 -3.22 0.72 4.10
CA MET A 119 -4.04 -0.35 4.65
C MET A 119 -3.74 -0.52 6.14
N MET A 120 -4.75 -0.76 6.94
CA MET A 120 -4.63 -0.92 8.38
C MET A 120 -5.08 -2.30 8.81
N LEU A 121 -4.33 -2.93 9.71
CA LEU A 121 -4.68 -4.20 10.33
C LEU A 121 -5.25 -3.96 11.72
N GLY A 122 -6.48 -4.39 11.91
CA GLY A 122 -7.12 -4.47 13.22
C GLY A 122 -7.11 -5.90 13.75
N LEU A 123 -6.75 -6.05 15.02
CA LEU A 123 -6.75 -7.34 15.72
C LEU A 123 -7.57 -7.19 17.00
N ASN A 124 -8.63 -7.99 17.16
CA ASN A 124 -9.52 -7.94 18.33
C ASN A 124 -9.96 -6.50 18.66
N LYS A 125 -10.42 -5.76 17.65
CA LYS A 125 -10.90 -4.36 17.72
C LYS A 125 -9.84 -3.33 18.15
N LYS A 126 -8.55 -3.63 18.01
CA LYS A 126 -7.46 -2.68 18.24
C LYS A 126 -6.59 -2.57 16.98
N LEU A 127 -6.10 -1.37 16.71
CA LEU A 127 -5.13 -1.18 15.63
C LEU A 127 -3.86 -1.95 15.96
N PHE A 128 -3.48 -2.85 15.07
CA PHE A 128 -2.28 -3.68 15.18
C PHE A 128 -1.11 -3.10 14.39
N GLY A 129 -1.41 -2.45 13.25
CA GLY A 129 -0.40 -1.78 12.45
C GLY A 129 -0.92 -1.30 11.11
N ILE A 130 -0.02 -0.71 10.35
CA ILE A 130 -0.27 -0.06 9.08
C ILE A 130 0.68 -0.63 8.04
N ILE A 131 0.19 -0.89 6.84
CA ILE A 131 0.99 -1.27 5.67
C ILE A 131 0.66 -0.31 4.54
N ALA A 132 1.68 0.31 3.97
CA ALA A 132 1.53 1.14 2.79
C ALA A 132 2.05 0.42 1.55
N VAL A 133 1.33 0.60 0.45
CA VAL A 133 1.63 -0.01 -0.85
C VAL A 133 1.60 1.09 -1.91
N ALA A 134 2.57 1.11 -2.79
CA ALA A 134 2.63 2.02 -3.92
C ALA A 134 3.23 1.36 -5.15
N ASP A 135 2.88 1.91 -6.32
CA ASP A 135 3.59 1.61 -7.56
C ASP A 135 4.84 2.48 -7.62
N THR A 136 6.00 1.87 -7.51
CA THR A 136 7.28 2.56 -7.36
C THR A 136 7.85 3.00 -8.72
N ILE A 137 8.54 4.14 -8.73
CA ILE A 137 9.22 4.67 -9.93
C ILE A 137 10.37 3.72 -10.31
N LYS A 138 10.57 3.52 -11.61
CA LYS A 138 11.72 2.78 -12.13
C LYS A 138 12.99 3.60 -11.93
N ASP A 139 14.07 2.96 -11.52
CA ASP A 139 15.38 3.63 -11.37
C ASP A 139 15.83 4.32 -12.67
N SER A 140 15.50 3.73 -13.82
CA SER A 140 15.78 4.31 -15.15
C SER A 140 14.91 5.51 -15.50
N ALA A 141 13.73 5.67 -14.90
CA ALA A 141 12.81 6.76 -15.23
C ALA A 141 13.33 8.11 -14.72
N GLU A 142 13.81 8.17 -13.48
CA GLU A 142 14.39 9.39 -12.92
C GLU A 142 15.58 9.89 -13.76
N ALA A 143 16.50 8.96 -14.09
CA ALA A 143 17.66 9.29 -14.93
C ALA A 143 17.24 9.75 -16.33
N GLY A 144 16.27 9.09 -16.94
CA GLY A 144 15.74 9.44 -18.25
C GLY A 144 15.08 10.83 -18.28
N VAL A 145 14.23 11.13 -17.30
CA VAL A 145 13.57 12.44 -17.18
C VAL A 145 14.60 13.55 -16.99
N LYS A 146 15.58 13.39 -16.11
CA LYS A 146 16.66 14.37 -15.91
C LYS A 146 17.47 14.61 -17.17
N LEU A 147 17.74 13.57 -17.97
CA LEU A 147 18.45 13.72 -19.23
C LEU A 147 17.65 14.54 -20.26
N LEU A 148 16.35 14.31 -20.37
CA LEU A 148 15.46 15.06 -21.26
C LEU A 148 15.38 16.54 -20.85
N GLN A 149 15.20 16.80 -19.56
CA GLN A 149 15.16 18.16 -19.00
C GLN A 149 16.48 18.94 -19.26
N LYS A 150 17.64 18.26 -19.11
CA LYS A 150 18.94 18.86 -19.44
C LYS A 150 19.08 19.24 -20.93
N LYS A 151 18.35 18.57 -21.80
CA LYS A 151 18.28 18.91 -23.24
C LYS A 151 17.24 19.99 -23.57
N GLY A 152 16.61 20.59 -22.57
CA GLY A 152 15.58 21.62 -22.75
C GLY A 152 14.22 21.05 -23.19
N ILE A 153 13.99 19.76 -23.01
CA ILE A 153 12.72 19.12 -23.34
C ILE A 153 11.82 19.16 -22.10
N GLU A 154 10.62 19.70 -22.26
CA GLU A 154 9.58 19.66 -21.24
C GLU A 154 9.07 18.22 -21.09
N VAL A 155 8.95 17.75 -19.84
CA VAL A 155 8.42 16.41 -19.55
C VAL A 155 7.11 16.53 -18.80
N VAL A 156 6.06 15.94 -19.33
CA VAL A 156 4.71 15.93 -18.76
C VAL A 156 4.31 14.49 -18.45
N MET A 157 3.71 14.28 -17.28
CA MET A 157 3.16 12.97 -16.89
C MET A 157 1.65 12.96 -17.02
N ILE A 158 1.10 11.92 -17.65
CA ILE A 158 -0.34 11.62 -17.66
C ILE A 158 -0.61 10.47 -16.69
N THR A 159 -1.67 10.59 -15.89
CA THR A 159 -2.12 9.56 -14.95
C THR A 159 -3.62 9.68 -14.69
N GLY A 160 -4.27 8.55 -14.39
CA GLY A 160 -5.64 8.51 -13.90
C GLY A 160 -5.77 8.70 -12.38
N ASP A 161 -4.66 8.93 -11.67
CA ASP A 161 -4.65 9.15 -10.24
C ASP A 161 -5.22 10.53 -9.87
N ASN A 162 -5.56 10.69 -8.59
CA ASN A 162 -5.89 12.01 -8.05
C ASN A 162 -4.65 12.94 -8.06
N GLU A 163 -4.91 14.25 -7.96
CA GLU A 163 -3.87 15.28 -8.03
C GLU A 163 -2.77 15.11 -6.97
N THR A 164 -3.13 14.71 -5.76
CA THR A 164 -2.18 14.51 -4.65
C THR A 164 -1.17 13.41 -4.99
N THR A 165 -1.65 12.27 -5.48
CA THR A 165 -0.81 11.15 -5.91
C THR A 165 0.07 11.54 -7.10
N ALA A 166 -0.51 12.24 -8.10
CA ALA A 166 0.23 12.72 -9.26
C ALA A 166 1.38 13.67 -8.88
N ARG A 167 1.11 14.64 -8.00
CA ARG A 167 2.13 15.56 -7.47
C ARG A 167 3.23 14.84 -6.70
N ALA A 168 2.88 13.87 -5.86
CA ALA A 168 3.85 13.10 -5.08
C ALA A 168 4.83 12.31 -5.98
N ILE A 169 4.35 11.77 -7.09
CA ILE A 169 5.18 11.08 -8.08
C ILE A 169 6.04 12.09 -8.87
N ALA A 170 5.48 13.23 -9.26
CA ALA A 170 6.19 14.26 -10.00
C ALA A 170 7.32 14.94 -9.20
N GLN A 171 7.29 14.87 -7.88
CA GLN A 171 8.32 15.41 -6.98
C GLN A 171 9.51 14.46 -6.77
N GLN A 172 9.37 13.20 -7.08
CA GLN A 172 10.43 12.18 -7.03
C GLN A 172 11.29 12.23 -8.29
#